data_a70a36a58d66f420accd4bd33decfdb1
#
_entry.id   a70a36a58d66f420accd4bd33decfdb1
#
_cell.length_a   1.000
_cell.length_b   1.000
_cell.length_c   1.000
_cell.angle_alpha   90.00
_cell.angle_beta   90.00
_cell.angle_gamma   90.00
#
_symmetry.space_group_name_H-M   'P 1'
#
loop_
_entity.id
_entity.type
_entity.pdbx_description
1 polymer ?
#
loop_
_entity_poly.entity_id
_entity_poly.type
_entity_poly.pdbx_seq_one_letter_code
_entity_poly.pdbx_strand_id
1 'polypeptide(L)'
;MARVLRDQLLIDSPVAIEDSASAAWERTTEACGLTAGVMGGLGGARCRTVAAHAVHNGLTQLPACHHVLHGEKVGFGILVQLRLEEHLGDNRLAAQAHRQLKPVLKSLGLPVCLDDLGLANVTASELQTVCEFACQDGSDLHHLPFKVTPDALQDALVGLSERSPVRS
;
A
#
# COMPACT_ATOMS: atom_id res chain seq x y z
N MET A 1 9.36 4.13 16.36
CA MET A 1 9.72 4.93 15.18
C MET A 1 8.66 4.85 14.10
N ALA A 2 8.25 3.69 13.54
CA ALA A 2 7.27 3.61 12.44
C ALA A 2 5.94 4.32 12.70
N ARG A 3 5.38 4.20 13.89
CA ARG A 3 4.14 4.92 14.26
C ARG A 3 4.34 6.43 14.29
N VAL A 4 5.47 6.90 14.82
CA VAL A 4 5.79 8.33 14.87
C VAL A 4 5.91 8.90 13.45
N LEU A 5 6.62 8.19 12.56
CA LEU A 5 6.73 8.56 11.14
C LEU A 5 5.35 8.63 10.48
N ARG A 6 4.53 7.59 10.66
CA ARG A 6 3.17 7.57 10.13
C ARG A 6 2.35 8.77 10.62
N ASP A 7 2.34 9.01 11.93
CA ASP A 7 1.53 10.06 12.54
C ASP A 7 2.00 11.45 12.07
N GLN A 8 3.30 11.66 11.93
CA GLN A 8 3.87 12.87 11.37
C GLN A 8 3.44 13.08 9.92
N LEU A 9 3.56 12.04 9.07
CA LEU A 9 3.15 12.13 7.67
C LEU A 9 1.64 12.38 7.51
N LEU A 10 0.80 11.78 8.35
CA LEU A 10 -0.65 12.02 8.34
C LEU A 10 -1.01 13.48 8.64
N ILE A 11 -0.22 14.15 9.47
CA ILE A 11 -0.46 15.55 9.86
C ILE A 11 0.17 16.52 8.84
N ASP A 12 1.41 16.29 8.47
CA ASP A 12 2.20 17.25 7.69
C ASP A 12 1.98 17.14 6.17
N SER A 13 1.74 15.94 5.62
CA SER A 13 1.67 15.75 4.16
C SER A 13 0.55 16.56 3.47
N PRO A 14 -0.66 16.70 4.02
CA PRO A 14 -1.69 17.54 3.39
C PRO A 14 -1.25 19.01 3.25
N VAL A 15 -0.61 19.56 4.27
CA VAL A 15 -0.11 20.94 4.25
C VAL A 15 1.10 21.08 3.36
N ALA A 16 2.01 20.10 3.40
CA ALA A 16 3.23 20.09 2.58
C ALA A 16 2.93 20.10 1.08
N ILE A 17 1.89 19.40 0.63
CA ILE A 17 1.51 19.34 -0.78
C ILE A 17 0.92 20.67 -1.28
N GLU A 18 0.22 21.39 -0.40
CA GLU A 18 -0.38 22.70 -0.73
C GLU A 18 0.68 23.82 -0.76
N ASP A 19 1.68 23.74 0.12
CA ASP A 19 2.72 24.76 0.24
C ASP A 19 4.10 24.12 0.46
N SER A 20 4.89 24.08 -0.61
CA SER A 20 6.27 23.57 -0.59
C SER A 20 7.27 24.47 0.15
N ALA A 21 6.88 25.67 0.58
CA ALA A 21 7.67 26.55 1.42
C ALA A 21 7.30 26.47 2.90
N SER A 22 6.32 25.64 3.25
CA SER A 22 5.86 25.48 4.64
C SER A 22 6.84 24.69 5.49
N ALA A 23 6.81 24.93 6.80
CA ALA A 23 7.51 24.08 7.77
C ALA A 23 7.04 22.60 7.74
N ALA A 24 5.80 22.35 7.27
CA ALA A 24 5.31 21.00 7.06
C ALA A 24 6.05 20.28 5.92
N TRP A 25 6.37 21.00 4.84
CA TRP A 25 7.20 20.48 3.76
C TRP A 25 8.59 20.06 4.25
N GLU A 26 9.26 20.93 5.02
CA GLU A 26 10.58 20.62 5.60
C GLU A 26 10.51 19.35 6.47
N ARG A 27 9.55 19.28 7.40
CA ARG A 27 9.37 18.11 8.27
C ARG A 27 9.02 16.84 7.49
N THR A 28 8.20 16.93 6.45
CA THR A 28 7.85 15.78 5.59
C THR A 28 9.08 15.28 4.85
N THR A 29 9.90 16.18 4.30
CA THR A 29 11.13 15.84 3.59
C THR A 29 12.15 15.19 4.52
N GLU A 30 12.34 15.75 5.72
CA GLU A 30 13.22 15.16 6.76
C GLU A 30 12.70 13.78 7.20
N ALA A 31 11.40 13.62 7.38
CA ALA A 31 10.79 12.34 7.76
C ALA A 31 11.02 11.27 6.69
N CYS A 32 10.86 11.61 5.42
CA CYS A 32 11.08 10.69 4.30
C CYS A 32 12.58 10.34 4.13
N GLY A 33 13.48 11.31 4.28
CA GLY A 33 14.93 11.09 4.14
C GLY A 33 15.54 10.45 5.37
N LEU A 34 15.40 11.09 6.52
CA LEU A 34 16.12 10.74 7.74
C LEU A 34 15.42 9.62 8.52
N THR A 35 14.16 9.84 8.90
CA THR A 35 13.44 8.89 9.78
C THR A 35 13.20 7.56 9.08
N ALA A 36 12.74 7.59 7.82
CA ALA A 36 12.55 6.37 7.04
C ALA A 36 13.87 5.68 6.72
N GLY A 37 14.94 6.46 6.43
CA GLY A 37 16.30 5.93 6.21
C GLY A 37 16.85 5.23 7.44
N VAL A 38 16.72 5.82 8.62
CA VAL A 38 17.15 5.21 9.90
C VAL A 38 16.36 3.94 10.18
N MET A 39 15.05 3.95 9.98
CA MET A 39 14.22 2.75 10.13
C MET A 39 14.67 1.63 9.20
N GLY A 40 14.94 1.92 7.93
CA GLY A 40 15.44 0.96 6.97
C GLY A 40 16.82 0.41 7.34
N GLY A 41 17.70 1.26 7.86
CA GLY A 41 19.04 0.87 8.34
C GLY A 41 19.00 -0.04 9.56
N LEU A 42 18.16 0.26 10.55
CA LEU A 42 18.01 -0.54 11.77
C LEU A 42 17.26 -1.86 11.54
N GLY A 43 16.23 -1.84 10.71
CA GLY A 43 15.38 -3.01 10.47
C GLY A 43 15.90 -3.96 9.41
N GLY A 44 16.82 -3.51 8.55
CA GLY A 44 17.32 -4.27 7.41
C GLY A 44 16.27 -4.47 6.31
N ALA A 45 16.59 -5.30 5.31
CA ALA A 45 15.75 -5.52 4.14
C ALA A 45 14.35 -6.08 4.50
N ARG A 46 14.28 -7.00 5.45
CA ARG A 46 13.02 -7.62 5.89
C ARG A 46 12.00 -6.65 6.49
N CYS A 47 12.44 -5.48 6.96
CA CYS A 47 11.53 -4.46 7.50
C CYS A 47 11.13 -3.42 6.45
N ARG A 48 11.79 -3.41 5.30
CA ARG A 48 11.53 -2.42 4.22
C ARG A 48 10.58 -2.94 3.18
N THR A 49 10.64 -4.23 2.88
CA THR A 49 9.88 -4.86 1.81
C THR A 49 9.07 -6.03 2.36
N VAL A 50 7.75 -5.92 2.30
CA VAL A 50 6.79 -6.95 2.71
C VAL A 50 5.66 -6.97 1.65
N ALA A 51 4.41 -7.19 2.03
CA ALA A 51 3.30 -7.32 1.09
C ALA A 51 3.10 -6.09 0.19
N ALA A 52 3.33 -4.88 0.69
CA ALA A 52 3.18 -3.66 -0.12
C ALA A 52 4.08 -3.68 -1.38
N HIS A 53 5.32 -4.13 -1.25
CA HIS A 53 6.24 -4.27 -2.37
C HIS A 53 5.93 -5.48 -3.25
N ALA A 54 5.47 -6.59 -2.66
CA ALA A 54 5.03 -7.75 -3.43
C ALA A 54 3.82 -7.41 -4.33
N VAL A 55 2.85 -6.65 -3.80
CA VAL A 55 1.72 -6.11 -4.57
C VAL A 55 2.20 -5.19 -5.69
N HIS A 56 3.10 -4.24 -5.40
CA HIS A 56 3.71 -3.40 -6.42
C HIS A 56 4.33 -4.25 -7.54
N ASN A 57 5.13 -5.26 -7.18
CA ASN A 57 5.80 -6.12 -8.15
C ASN A 57 4.79 -6.91 -9.01
N GLY A 58 3.72 -7.42 -8.41
CA GLY A 58 2.61 -8.03 -9.13
C GLY A 58 1.94 -7.08 -10.11
N LEU A 59 1.61 -5.85 -9.68
CA LEU A 59 0.99 -4.84 -10.53
C LEU A 59 1.86 -4.43 -11.72
N THR A 60 3.19 -4.54 -11.63
CA THR A 60 4.07 -4.28 -12.78
C THR A 60 3.91 -5.28 -13.91
N GLN A 61 3.26 -6.43 -13.69
CA GLN A 61 2.96 -7.41 -14.74
C GLN A 61 1.84 -6.93 -15.67
N LEU A 62 1.06 -5.92 -15.26
CA LEU A 62 -0.03 -5.36 -16.06
C LEU A 62 0.44 -4.11 -16.81
N PRO A 63 0.39 -4.11 -18.16
CA PRO A 63 0.75 -2.93 -18.97
C PRO A 63 -0.03 -1.67 -18.58
N ALA A 64 -1.29 -1.83 -18.16
CA ALA A 64 -2.14 -0.73 -17.69
C ALA A 64 -1.55 0.04 -16.50
N CYS A 65 -0.68 -0.59 -15.69
CA CYS A 65 -0.04 0.03 -14.52
C CYS A 65 1.36 0.60 -14.81
N HIS A 66 1.88 0.52 -16.04
CA HIS A 66 3.25 0.96 -16.32
C HIS A 66 3.44 2.48 -16.18
N HIS A 67 2.37 3.26 -16.39
CA HIS A 67 2.40 4.72 -16.22
C HIS A 67 2.29 5.17 -14.76
N VAL A 68 1.83 4.29 -13.84
CA VAL A 68 1.68 4.59 -12.42
C VAL A 68 3.04 4.58 -11.75
N LEU A 69 3.33 5.58 -10.93
CA LEU A 69 4.62 5.72 -10.25
C LEU A 69 4.84 4.59 -9.23
N HIS A 70 6.12 4.29 -8.96
CA HIS A 70 6.51 3.27 -7.97
C HIS A 70 5.86 3.54 -6.61
N GLY A 71 6.00 4.77 -6.09
CA GLY A 71 5.46 5.16 -4.78
C GLY A 71 3.94 5.07 -4.71
N GLU A 72 3.23 5.37 -5.79
CA GLU A 72 1.77 5.23 -5.87
C GLU A 72 1.34 3.77 -5.74
N LYS A 73 1.98 2.87 -6.48
CA LYS A 73 1.71 1.42 -6.39
C LYS A 73 2.05 0.86 -5.01
N VAL A 74 3.15 1.31 -4.40
CA VAL A 74 3.53 0.90 -3.03
C VAL A 74 2.54 1.48 -2.01
N GLY A 75 2.11 2.73 -2.15
CA GLY A 75 1.09 3.35 -1.29
C GLY A 75 -0.23 2.57 -1.31
N PHE A 76 -0.71 2.20 -2.49
CA PHE A 76 -1.84 1.29 -2.64
C PHE A 76 -1.57 -0.08 -1.98
N GLY A 77 -0.38 -0.64 -2.21
CA GLY A 77 0.06 -1.90 -1.61
C GLY A 77 0.07 -1.89 -0.07
N ILE A 78 0.31 -0.73 0.56
CA ILE A 78 0.19 -0.58 2.02
C ILE A 78 -1.26 -0.79 2.47
N LEU A 79 -2.25 -0.26 1.74
CA LEU A 79 -3.66 -0.47 2.06
C LEU A 79 -4.04 -1.95 1.92
N VAL A 80 -3.53 -2.63 0.88
CA VAL A 80 -3.71 -4.09 0.69
C VAL A 80 -3.09 -4.86 1.85
N GLN A 81 -1.86 -4.55 2.25
CA GLN A 81 -1.19 -5.19 3.38
C GLN A 81 -1.99 -5.03 4.67
N LEU A 82 -2.49 -3.84 4.97
CA LEU A 82 -3.29 -3.59 6.17
C LEU A 82 -4.57 -4.42 6.19
N ARG A 83 -5.19 -4.65 5.02
CA ARG A 83 -6.34 -5.56 4.92
C ARG A 83 -5.96 -7.02 5.17
N LEU A 84 -4.85 -7.47 4.61
CA LEU A 84 -4.35 -8.83 4.87
C LEU A 84 -4.05 -9.04 6.36
N GLU A 85 -3.40 -8.07 7.00
CA GLU A 85 -3.13 -8.12 8.44
C GLU A 85 -4.41 -8.11 9.29
N GLU A 86 -5.45 -7.37 8.88
CA GLU A 86 -6.75 -7.36 9.53
C GLU A 86 -7.44 -8.72 9.42
N HIS A 87 -7.55 -9.26 8.19
CA HIS A 87 -8.37 -10.43 7.92
C HIS A 87 -7.70 -11.76 8.21
N LEU A 88 -6.40 -11.88 7.93
CA LEU A 88 -5.64 -13.12 8.14
C LEU A 88 -4.83 -13.10 9.43
N GLY A 89 -4.42 -11.93 9.88
CA GLY A 89 -3.62 -11.73 11.10
C GLY A 89 -4.44 -11.38 12.34
N ASP A 90 -5.77 -11.20 12.24
CA ASP A 90 -6.65 -10.69 13.31
C ASP A 90 -6.10 -9.40 13.97
N ASN A 91 -5.48 -8.55 13.17
CA ASN A 91 -4.80 -7.36 13.65
C ASN A 91 -5.73 -6.14 13.64
N ARG A 92 -6.38 -5.86 14.77
CA ARG A 92 -7.28 -4.71 14.94
C ARG A 92 -6.58 -3.36 14.75
N LEU A 93 -5.29 -3.27 15.02
CA LEU A 93 -4.51 -2.05 14.80
C LEU A 93 -4.29 -1.80 13.31
N ALA A 94 -4.17 -2.85 12.48
CA ALA A 94 -4.12 -2.72 11.04
C ALA A 94 -5.44 -2.17 10.47
N ALA A 95 -6.58 -2.66 10.97
CA ALA A 95 -7.90 -2.12 10.62
C ALA A 95 -8.02 -0.63 10.95
N GLN A 96 -7.55 -0.22 12.12
CA GLN A 96 -7.54 1.19 12.51
C GLN A 96 -6.61 2.02 11.62
N ALA A 97 -5.41 1.53 11.34
CA ALA A 97 -4.44 2.21 10.47
C ALA A 97 -5.00 2.37 9.05
N HIS A 98 -5.66 1.34 8.51
CA HIS A 98 -6.33 1.39 7.21
C HIS A 98 -7.39 2.50 7.15
N ARG A 99 -8.28 2.58 8.16
CA ARG A 99 -9.32 3.62 8.26
C ARG A 99 -8.75 5.03 8.36
N GLN A 100 -7.58 5.21 8.98
CA GLN A 100 -6.91 6.51 9.08
C GLN A 100 -6.16 6.88 7.80
N LEU A 101 -5.46 5.92 7.20
CA LEU A 101 -4.57 6.18 6.08
C LEU A 101 -5.31 6.38 4.75
N LYS A 102 -6.34 5.55 4.47
CA LYS A 102 -7.05 5.59 3.18
C LYS A 102 -7.60 6.98 2.84
N PRO A 103 -8.31 7.71 3.75
CA PRO A 103 -8.80 9.05 3.44
C PRO A 103 -7.68 10.07 3.17
N VAL A 104 -6.56 9.96 3.88
CA VAL A 104 -5.41 10.86 3.69
C VAL A 104 -4.76 10.61 2.33
N LEU A 105 -4.49 9.35 1.97
CA LEU A 105 -3.97 9.03 0.64
C LEU A 105 -4.90 9.55 -0.47
N LYS A 106 -6.22 9.38 -0.30
CA LYS A 106 -7.20 9.89 -1.26
C LYS A 106 -7.16 11.42 -1.37
N SER A 107 -7.05 12.14 -0.25
CA SER A 107 -6.95 13.62 -0.26
C SER A 107 -5.66 14.13 -0.90
N LEU A 108 -4.60 13.33 -0.89
CA LEU A 108 -3.33 13.61 -1.55
C LEU A 108 -3.33 13.23 -3.05
N GLY A 109 -4.46 12.74 -3.59
CA GLY A 109 -4.56 12.29 -4.98
C GLY A 109 -3.86 10.96 -5.27
N LEU A 110 -3.52 10.20 -4.23
CA LEU A 110 -2.86 8.89 -4.36
C LEU A 110 -3.88 7.76 -4.56
N PRO A 111 -3.53 6.69 -5.29
CA PRO A 111 -4.41 5.56 -5.53
C PRO A 111 -4.84 4.86 -4.23
N VAL A 112 -6.16 4.63 -4.08
CA VAL A 112 -6.75 3.93 -2.94
C VAL A 112 -7.67 2.77 -3.33
N CYS A 113 -7.87 2.58 -4.65
CA CYS A 113 -8.61 1.46 -5.24
C CYS A 113 -8.01 1.07 -6.60
N LEU A 114 -8.47 -0.04 -7.17
CA LEU A 114 -8.00 -0.52 -8.47
C LEU A 114 -8.32 0.48 -9.60
N ASP A 115 -9.45 1.16 -9.53
CA ASP A 115 -9.87 2.13 -10.54
C ASP A 115 -8.87 3.29 -10.64
N ASP A 116 -8.31 3.75 -9.51
CA ASP A 116 -7.31 4.82 -9.45
C ASP A 116 -5.97 4.43 -10.10
N LEU A 117 -5.70 3.12 -10.22
CA LEU A 117 -4.54 2.58 -10.91
C LEU A 117 -4.76 2.36 -12.42
N GLY A 118 -5.91 2.79 -12.95
CA GLY A 118 -6.30 2.52 -14.33
C GLY A 118 -6.86 1.11 -14.56
N LEU A 119 -7.19 0.39 -13.48
CA LEU A 119 -7.65 -1.00 -13.51
C LEU A 119 -9.16 -1.14 -13.32
N ALA A 120 -9.95 -0.14 -13.72
CA ALA A 120 -11.42 -0.17 -13.62
C ALA A 120 -12.08 -1.36 -14.35
N ASN A 121 -11.44 -1.85 -15.41
CA ASN A 121 -11.93 -2.95 -16.24
C ASN A 121 -11.02 -4.20 -16.17
N VAL A 122 -10.18 -4.29 -15.13
CA VAL A 122 -9.29 -5.45 -14.95
C VAL A 122 -10.11 -6.72 -14.82
N THR A 123 -9.70 -7.76 -15.52
CA THR A 123 -10.33 -9.07 -15.48
C THR A 123 -9.85 -9.89 -14.28
N ALA A 124 -10.65 -10.87 -13.86
CA ALA A 124 -10.24 -11.80 -12.81
C ALA A 124 -8.94 -12.54 -13.15
N SER A 125 -8.72 -12.89 -14.42
CA SER A 125 -7.50 -13.56 -14.89
C SER A 125 -6.27 -12.66 -14.79
N GLU A 126 -6.40 -11.38 -15.10
CA GLU A 126 -5.29 -10.40 -14.93
C GLU A 126 -4.95 -10.21 -13.45
N LEU A 127 -5.95 -10.07 -12.58
CA LEU A 127 -5.73 -10.00 -11.13
C LEU A 127 -5.10 -11.29 -10.59
N GLN A 128 -5.52 -12.45 -11.10
CA GLN A 128 -4.91 -13.72 -10.75
C GLN A 128 -3.41 -13.73 -11.09
N THR A 129 -3.02 -13.25 -12.27
CA THR A 129 -1.61 -13.11 -12.66
C THR A 129 -0.83 -12.21 -11.70
N VAL A 130 -1.40 -11.07 -11.29
CA VAL A 130 -0.82 -10.18 -10.26
C VAL A 130 -0.60 -10.92 -8.95
N CYS A 131 -1.61 -11.65 -8.50
CA CYS A 131 -1.59 -12.35 -7.21
C CYS A 131 -0.61 -13.53 -7.23
N GLU A 132 -0.57 -14.31 -8.30
CA GLU A 132 0.38 -15.41 -8.47
C GLU A 132 1.82 -14.90 -8.45
N PHE A 133 2.10 -13.81 -9.19
CA PHE A 133 3.43 -13.19 -9.19
C PHE A 133 3.81 -12.67 -7.80
N ALA A 134 2.89 -11.99 -7.11
CA ALA A 134 3.13 -11.46 -5.77
C ALA A 134 3.33 -12.57 -4.72
N CYS A 135 2.74 -13.75 -4.93
CA CYS A 135 2.82 -14.91 -4.03
C CYS A 135 3.89 -15.94 -4.43
N GLN A 136 4.67 -15.70 -5.50
CA GLN A 136 5.71 -16.65 -5.95
C GLN A 136 6.76 -16.93 -4.88
N ASP A 137 7.47 -18.03 -5.02
CA ASP A 137 8.55 -18.39 -4.11
C ASP A 137 9.63 -17.29 -4.06
N GLY A 138 10.07 -16.96 -2.86
CA GLY A 138 11.04 -15.89 -2.62
C GLY A 138 10.47 -14.47 -2.60
N SER A 139 9.16 -14.30 -2.76
CA SER A 139 8.51 -13.00 -2.64
C SER A 139 8.60 -12.42 -1.22
N ASP A 140 8.74 -11.10 -1.12
CA ASP A 140 8.70 -10.36 0.14
C ASP A 140 7.37 -10.55 0.91
N LEU A 141 6.30 -11.00 0.24
CA LEU A 141 5.02 -11.33 0.86
C LEU A 141 5.17 -12.35 2.00
N HIS A 142 6.11 -13.27 1.84
CA HIS A 142 6.38 -14.34 2.83
C HIS A 142 7.08 -13.84 4.11
N HIS A 143 7.39 -12.57 4.23
CA HIS A 143 7.81 -11.94 5.48
C HIS A 143 6.64 -11.66 6.44
N LEU A 144 5.38 -11.78 5.99
CA LEU A 144 4.22 -11.70 6.88
C LEU A 144 4.20 -12.90 7.85
N PRO A 145 3.70 -12.70 9.09
CA PRO A 145 3.66 -13.77 10.11
C PRO A 145 2.54 -14.81 9.87
N PHE A 146 1.87 -14.75 8.73
CA PHE A 146 0.80 -15.65 8.31
C PHE A 146 0.93 -15.93 6.80
N LYS A 147 0.35 -17.06 6.38
CA LYS A 147 0.36 -17.45 4.96
C LYS A 147 -0.68 -16.63 4.18
N VAL A 148 -0.28 -16.10 3.04
CA VAL A 148 -1.16 -15.44 2.07
C VAL A 148 -1.21 -16.31 0.81
N THR A 149 -2.42 -16.63 0.34
CA THR A 149 -2.65 -17.30 -0.94
C THR A 149 -3.00 -16.28 -2.01
N PRO A 150 -2.84 -16.62 -3.31
CA PRO A 150 -3.29 -15.75 -4.41
C PRO A 150 -4.76 -15.32 -4.27
N ASP A 151 -5.66 -16.24 -3.90
CA ASP A 151 -7.08 -15.94 -3.71
C ASP A 151 -7.31 -14.92 -2.57
N ALA A 152 -6.64 -15.11 -1.42
CA ALA A 152 -6.76 -14.17 -0.30
C ALA A 152 -6.18 -12.79 -0.64
N LEU A 153 -5.12 -12.74 -1.46
CA LEU A 153 -4.57 -11.48 -1.95
C LEU A 153 -5.54 -10.81 -2.93
N GLN A 154 -6.17 -11.59 -3.83
CA GLN A 154 -7.17 -11.08 -4.76
C GLN A 154 -8.38 -10.49 -4.02
N ASP A 155 -8.89 -11.18 -3.00
CA ASP A 155 -9.97 -10.68 -2.14
C ASP A 155 -9.60 -9.36 -1.46
N ALA A 156 -8.36 -9.24 -1.00
CA ALA A 156 -7.86 -8.00 -0.40
C ALA A 156 -7.78 -6.85 -1.41
N LEU A 157 -7.34 -7.12 -2.65
CA LEU A 157 -7.27 -6.14 -3.75
C LEU A 157 -8.68 -5.65 -4.14
N VAL A 158 -9.58 -6.58 -4.42
CA VAL A 158 -10.95 -6.28 -4.83
C VAL A 158 -11.72 -5.57 -3.72
N GLY A 159 -11.48 -5.96 -2.47
CA GLY A 159 -12.13 -5.35 -1.31
C GLY A 159 -11.75 -3.89 -1.04
N LEU A 160 -10.75 -3.33 -1.73
CA LEU A 160 -10.46 -1.89 -1.73
C LEU A 160 -11.29 -1.10 -2.73
N SER A 161 -11.89 -1.77 -3.73
CA SER A 161 -12.77 -1.13 -4.71
C SER A 161 -14.00 -0.54 -4.03
N GLU A 162 -14.40 0.67 -4.42
CA GLU A 162 -15.59 1.35 -3.87
C GLU A 162 -16.90 0.79 -4.45
N ARG A 163 -16.83 -0.15 -5.39
CA ARG A 163 -18.02 -0.82 -5.95
C ARG A 163 -18.61 -1.76 -4.89
N SER A 164 -19.78 -1.40 -4.37
CA SER A 164 -20.64 -2.37 -3.70
C SER A 164 -20.77 -3.61 -4.59
N PRO A 165 -20.77 -4.83 -4.03
CA PRO A 165 -20.97 -6.03 -4.83
C PRO A 165 -22.25 -5.84 -5.62
N VAL A 166 -22.16 -5.97 -6.95
CA VAL A 166 -23.33 -6.01 -7.83
C VAL A 166 -24.22 -7.12 -7.29
N ARG A 167 -25.38 -6.73 -6.73
CA ARG A 167 -26.41 -7.70 -6.37
C ARG A 167 -26.81 -8.38 -7.67
N SER A 168 -26.49 -9.67 -7.76
CA SER A 168 -27.03 -10.59 -8.76
C SER A 168 -28.54 -10.62 -8.72
#